data_2e482cd94020cfbf9a8817877c4b2dec
#
_entry.id   2e482cd94020cfbf9a8817877c4b2dec
#
_cell.length_a   1.000
_cell.length_b   1.000
_cell.length_c   1.000
_cell.angle_alpha   90.00
_cell.angle_beta   90.00
_cell.angle_gamma   90.00
#
_symmetry.space_group_name_H-M   'P 1'
#
loop_
_entity.id
_entity.type
_entity.pdbx_description
1 polymer ?
#
loop_
_entity_poly.entity_id
_entity_poly.type
_entity_poly.pdbx_seq_one_letter_code
_entity_poly.pdbx_strand_id
1 'polypeptide(L)'
;PSFALYEREGEPLALIGGRGYFSQSWPAGVDISEGVSRETAQRELGVQAPFMVGVLHTGLDIDPTRSPVQPKILLSRDVDYWACGHVHQPRLLPTSQCPRIAFSGCPQGRSVVETGPHGVYQVTLSQGSPVQADFLPMAQVEWCRLEVDVSECPTVADVQERIVSAQFAANADACCQRMVFRVILTGKTSLHSRLDARVLDDLRQAVNDSYPFFFIDDIWGCTSVPFNKEALRTEGLFPAAYLGALDEYRKGLSLIHISEPTRP
;
A
#
# COMPACT_ATOMS: atom_id res chain seq x y z
N PRO A 1 -6.09 8.60 -28.60
CA PRO A 1 -4.76 8.85 -28.05
C PRO A 1 -4.17 10.14 -28.61
N SER A 2 -3.12 10.62 -27.96
CA SER A 2 -2.27 11.72 -28.45
C SER A 2 -0.82 11.27 -28.42
N PHE A 3 -0.01 11.80 -29.32
CA PHE A 3 1.40 11.41 -29.43
C PHE A 3 2.31 12.64 -29.43
N ALA A 4 3.52 12.45 -28.92
CA ALA A 4 4.59 13.44 -28.91
C ALA A 4 5.92 12.76 -29.22
N LEU A 5 6.83 13.53 -29.83
CA LEU A 5 8.20 13.13 -30.04
C LEU A 5 9.07 13.67 -28.91
N TYR A 6 9.90 12.83 -28.35
CA TYR A 6 11.02 13.25 -27.52
C TYR A 6 12.31 13.14 -28.35
N GLU A 7 12.97 14.27 -28.54
CA GLU A 7 14.23 14.38 -29.28
C GLU A 7 15.29 15.10 -28.47
N ARG A 8 16.51 14.85 -28.76
CA ARG A 8 17.67 15.54 -28.19
C ARG A 8 18.63 15.90 -29.29
N GLU A 9 18.99 17.18 -29.39
CA GLU A 9 19.89 17.71 -30.41
C GLU A 9 19.45 17.38 -31.86
N GLY A 10 18.12 17.32 -32.08
CA GLY A 10 17.51 16.97 -33.36
C GLY A 10 17.40 15.47 -33.66
N GLU A 11 17.90 14.61 -32.77
CA GLU A 11 17.80 13.16 -32.93
C GLU A 11 16.56 12.63 -32.21
N PRO A 12 15.62 11.94 -32.90
CA PRO A 12 14.47 11.28 -32.30
C PRO A 12 14.90 10.17 -31.33
N LEU A 13 14.50 10.26 -30.08
CA LEU A 13 14.86 9.27 -29.05
C LEU A 13 13.67 8.40 -28.63
N ALA A 14 12.49 8.98 -28.47
CA ALA A 14 11.32 8.22 -28.08
C ALA A 14 10.03 8.82 -28.63
N LEU A 15 9.11 7.95 -29.04
CA LEU A 15 7.72 8.27 -29.24
C LEU A 15 7.01 8.16 -27.90
N ILE A 16 6.22 9.14 -27.53
CA ILE A 16 5.42 9.14 -26.32
C ILE A 16 3.96 9.13 -26.73
N GLY A 17 3.20 8.15 -26.27
CA GLY A 17 1.78 8.03 -26.60
C GLY A 17 0.94 7.83 -25.36
N GLY A 18 -0.21 8.48 -25.31
CA GLY A 18 -1.09 8.34 -24.16
C GLY A 18 -2.53 8.73 -24.47
N ARG A 19 -3.36 8.55 -23.48
CA ARG A 19 -4.76 8.96 -23.53
C ARG A 19 -5.18 9.50 -22.17
N GLY A 20 -5.68 10.74 -22.17
CA GLY A 20 -6.34 11.34 -21.00
C GLY A 20 -7.83 11.04 -20.98
N TYR A 21 -8.46 11.27 -19.85
CA TYR A 21 -9.91 11.22 -19.71
C TYR A 21 -10.54 12.44 -20.40
N PHE A 22 -11.63 12.19 -21.10
CA PHE A 22 -12.42 13.26 -21.71
C PHE A 22 -13.62 13.68 -20.83
N SER A 23 -13.83 12.98 -19.70
CA SER A 23 -14.85 13.28 -18.69
C SER A 23 -14.35 12.85 -17.30
N GLN A 24 -15.18 13.03 -16.26
CA GLN A 24 -14.82 12.61 -14.89
C GLN A 24 -14.67 11.08 -14.74
N SER A 25 -15.23 10.30 -15.66
CA SER A 25 -15.14 8.85 -15.67
C SER A 25 -14.82 8.32 -17.08
N TRP A 26 -14.14 7.18 -17.12
CA TRP A 26 -13.92 6.47 -18.38
C TRP A 26 -15.09 5.51 -18.66
N PRO A 27 -15.57 5.39 -19.91
CA PRO A 27 -16.66 4.48 -20.24
C PRO A 27 -16.33 3.02 -19.90
N ALA A 28 -17.28 2.32 -19.30
CA ALA A 28 -17.11 0.91 -18.97
C ALA A 28 -16.91 0.06 -20.25
N GLY A 29 -15.99 -0.90 -20.22
CA GLY A 29 -15.70 -1.80 -21.33
C GLY A 29 -14.86 -1.20 -22.47
N VAL A 30 -14.50 0.08 -22.39
CA VAL A 30 -13.62 0.70 -23.37
C VAL A 30 -12.15 0.62 -22.89
N ASP A 31 -11.30 0.03 -23.72
CA ASP A 31 -9.87 -0.06 -23.43
C ASP A 31 -9.20 1.33 -23.56
N ILE A 32 -8.72 1.89 -22.45
CA ILE A 32 -8.06 3.20 -22.46
C ILE A 32 -6.76 3.19 -23.28
N SER A 33 -6.13 2.05 -23.46
CA SER A 33 -4.89 1.91 -24.25
C SER A 33 -5.13 1.71 -25.75
N GLU A 34 -6.39 1.62 -26.18
CA GLU A 34 -6.71 1.39 -27.59
C GLU A 34 -6.11 2.46 -28.49
N GLY A 35 -5.43 2.03 -29.55
CA GLY A 35 -4.74 2.91 -30.51
C GLY A 35 -3.41 3.51 -30.01
N VAL A 36 -3.00 3.26 -28.75
CA VAL A 36 -1.66 3.63 -28.30
C VAL A 36 -0.69 2.53 -28.74
N SER A 37 0.05 2.78 -29.81
CA SER A 37 1.05 1.86 -30.36
C SER A 37 2.13 2.63 -31.09
N ARG A 38 3.28 1.99 -31.30
CA ARG A 38 4.40 2.53 -32.09
C ARG A 38 3.97 2.85 -33.51
N GLU A 39 3.24 1.94 -34.17
CA GLU A 39 2.75 2.13 -35.53
C GLU A 39 1.87 3.38 -35.67
N THR A 40 0.91 3.56 -34.74
CA THR A 40 0.03 4.73 -34.77
C THR A 40 0.82 6.02 -34.53
N ALA A 41 1.76 6.00 -33.58
CA ALA A 41 2.61 7.15 -33.27
C ALA A 41 3.48 7.55 -34.49
N GLN A 42 4.13 6.59 -35.15
CA GLN A 42 4.93 6.82 -36.33
C GLN A 42 4.10 7.40 -37.49
N ARG A 43 2.89 6.89 -37.68
CA ARG A 43 2.01 7.38 -38.74
C ARG A 43 1.54 8.82 -38.46
N GLU A 44 1.21 9.16 -37.22
CA GLU A 44 0.72 10.51 -36.87
C GLU A 44 1.83 11.56 -36.82
N LEU A 45 3.01 11.18 -36.34
CA LEU A 45 4.14 12.10 -36.20
C LEU A 45 5.03 12.15 -37.44
N GLY A 46 4.91 11.17 -38.34
CA GLY A 46 5.76 11.07 -39.54
C GLY A 46 7.23 10.77 -39.27
N VAL A 47 7.57 10.23 -38.09
CA VAL A 47 8.92 10.00 -37.61
C VAL A 47 9.06 8.63 -36.93
N GLN A 48 10.24 8.05 -37.00
CA GLN A 48 10.62 6.84 -36.26
C GLN A 48 11.54 7.19 -35.10
N ALA A 49 11.42 6.45 -33.99
CA ALA A 49 12.33 6.57 -32.85
C ALA A 49 12.62 5.18 -32.27
N PRO A 50 13.78 5.00 -31.61
CA PRO A 50 14.17 3.71 -31.03
C PRO A 50 13.21 3.20 -29.96
N PHE A 51 12.60 4.11 -29.19
CA PHE A 51 11.71 3.74 -28.08
C PHE A 51 10.28 4.24 -28.27
N MET A 52 9.33 3.49 -27.67
CA MET A 52 7.93 3.89 -27.52
C MET A 52 7.54 3.81 -26.05
N VAL A 53 7.09 4.93 -25.48
CA VAL A 53 6.63 5.05 -24.09
C VAL A 53 5.13 5.32 -24.09
N GLY A 54 4.39 4.49 -23.38
CA GLY A 54 2.97 4.70 -23.13
C GLY A 54 2.72 5.43 -21.79
N VAL A 55 1.77 6.36 -21.78
CA VAL A 55 1.39 7.10 -20.57
C VAL A 55 -0.11 6.99 -20.36
N LEU A 56 -0.53 6.40 -19.23
CA LEU A 56 -1.94 6.17 -18.92
C LEU A 56 -2.26 6.50 -17.47
N HIS A 57 -3.48 6.96 -17.23
CA HIS A 57 -4.06 6.99 -15.88
C HIS A 57 -5.08 5.87 -15.77
N THR A 58 -4.75 4.78 -15.09
CA THR A 58 -5.55 3.55 -15.06
C THR A 58 -5.37 2.80 -13.76
N GLY A 59 -6.43 2.18 -13.27
CA GLY A 59 -6.39 1.27 -12.12
C GLY A 59 -5.88 -0.13 -12.45
N LEU A 60 -5.72 -0.48 -13.72
CA LEU A 60 -5.46 -1.84 -14.20
C LEU A 60 -6.46 -2.84 -13.57
N ASP A 61 -5.91 -3.94 -13.07
CA ASP A 61 -6.63 -4.97 -12.29
C ASP A 61 -6.70 -4.67 -10.79
N ILE A 62 -6.03 -3.60 -10.33
CA ILE A 62 -5.96 -3.19 -8.91
C ILE A 62 -7.21 -2.42 -8.51
N ASP A 63 -7.64 -1.48 -9.35
CA ASP A 63 -8.88 -0.75 -9.19
C ASP A 63 -9.74 -0.86 -10.46
N PRO A 64 -10.62 -1.85 -10.52
CA PRO A 64 -11.46 -2.08 -11.69
C PRO A 64 -12.50 -0.98 -11.92
N THR A 65 -12.65 -0.03 -11.01
CA THR A 65 -13.58 1.11 -11.16
C THR A 65 -12.98 2.26 -11.96
N ARG A 66 -11.66 2.25 -12.21
CA ARG A 66 -10.92 3.34 -12.85
C ARG A 66 -10.21 2.87 -14.12
N SER A 67 -10.92 2.97 -15.24
CA SER A 67 -10.39 2.61 -16.58
C SER A 67 -9.66 1.27 -16.58
N PRO A 68 -10.31 0.16 -16.22
CA PRO A 68 -9.64 -1.12 -16.09
C PRO A 68 -9.13 -1.57 -17.44
N VAL A 69 -7.86 -1.94 -17.47
CA VAL A 69 -7.24 -2.67 -18.58
C VAL A 69 -6.38 -3.77 -18.01
N GLN A 70 -6.45 -4.95 -18.57
CA GLN A 70 -5.65 -6.05 -18.04
C GLN A 70 -4.16 -5.85 -18.39
N PRO A 71 -3.23 -6.10 -17.45
CA PRO A 71 -1.80 -5.94 -17.72
C PRO A 71 -1.32 -6.66 -18.97
N LYS A 72 -1.86 -7.85 -19.26
CA LYS A 72 -1.55 -8.63 -20.47
C LYS A 72 -1.85 -7.89 -21.76
N ILE A 73 -2.87 -7.02 -21.78
CA ILE A 73 -3.21 -6.22 -22.95
C ILE A 73 -2.11 -5.18 -23.18
N LEU A 74 -1.70 -4.46 -22.14
CA LEU A 74 -0.60 -3.49 -22.25
C LEU A 74 0.71 -4.17 -22.68
N LEU A 75 1.01 -5.34 -22.11
CA LEU A 75 2.22 -6.11 -22.44
C LEU A 75 2.23 -6.67 -23.87
N SER A 76 1.06 -6.85 -24.49
CA SER A 76 0.95 -7.33 -25.88
C SER A 76 1.08 -6.21 -26.92
N ARG A 77 1.00 -4.94 -26.51
CA ARG A 77 1.16 -3.82 -27.41
C ARG A 77 2.65 -3.56 -27.73
N ASP A 78 2.92 -3.04 -28.91
CA ASP A 78 4.28 -2.59 -29.30
C ASP A 78 4.63 -1.25 -28.64
N VAL A 79 4.83 -1.34 -27.31
CA VAL A 79 5.23 -0.25 -26.42
C VAL A 79 6.31 -0.81 -25.50
N ASP A 80 7.45 -0.16 -25.42
CA ASP A 80 8.58 -0.65 -24.62
C ASP A 80 8.32 -0.52 -23.12
N TYR A 81 7.69 0.58 -22.71
CA TYR A 81 7.44 0.89 -21.31
C TYR A 81 6.15 1.69 -21.13
N TRP A 82 5.37 1.34 -20.09
CA TRP A 82 4.16 2.03 -19.69
C TRP A 82 4.36 2.76 -18.36
N ALA A 83 4.29 4.08 -18.39
CA ALA A 83 4.22 4.92 -17.21
C ALA A 83 2.73 5.09 -16.82
N CYS A 84 2.33 4.47 -15.73
CA CYS A 84 0.94 4.48 -15.26
C CYS A 84 0.78 5.32 -13.99
N GLY A 85 -0.30 6.09 -13.93
CA GLY A 85 -0.77 6.79 -12.73
C GLY A 85 -2.08 6.19 -12.21
N HIS A 86 -2.54 6.64 -11.06
CA HIS A 86 -3.72 6.27 -10.28
C HIS A 86 -3.38 5.50 -9.00
N VAL A 87 -2.61 4.43 -9.08
CA VAL A 87 -2.22 3.64 -7.91
C VAL A 87 -1.12 4.40 -7.15
N HIS A 88 -1.37 4.69 -5.86
CA HIS A 88 -0.47 5.50 -5.04
C HIS A 88 0.71 4.73 -4.45
N GLN A 89 0.66 3.40 -4.49
CA GLN A 89 1.77 2.54 -4.07
C GLN A 89 2.70 2.25 -5.25
N PRO A 90 4.03 2.29 -5.07
CA PRO A 90 4.98 1.91 -6.09
C PRO A 90 4.79 0.46 -6.53
N ARG A 91 4.71 0.20 -7.83
CA ARG A 91 4.52 -1.14 -8.37
C ARG A 91 5.16 -1.31 -9.74
N LEU A 92 5.82 -2.44 -9.96
CA LEU A 92 6.42 -2.85 -11.23
C LEU A 92 5.78 -4.15 -11.74
N LEU A 93 5.49 -4.21 -13.04
CA LEU A 93 4.90 -5.35 -13.72
C LEU A 93 5.64 -5.63 -15.05
N PRO A 94 5.77 -6.89 -15.51
CA PRO A 94 5.32 -8.10 -14.83
C PRO A 94 6.21 -8.49 -13.64
N THR A 95 7.49 -8.08 -13.63
CA THR A 95 8.44 -8.32 -12.54
C THR A 95 9.36 -7.12 -12.34
N SER A 96 10.01 -7.03 -11.20
CA SER A 96 11.00 -5.99 -10.92
C SER A 96 12.29 -6.12 -11.75
N GLN A 97 12.61 -7.33 -12.21
CA GLN A 97 13.80 -7.59 -13.04
C GLN A 97 13.62 -7.22 -14.52
N CYS A 98 12.38 -7.19 -14.99
CA CYS A 98 12.05 -6.82 -16.37
C CYS A 98 10.72 -6.04 -16.38
N PRO A 99 10.69 -4.83 -15.81
CA PRO A 99 9.48 -4.04 -15.72
C PRO A 99 9.13 -3.45 -17.09
N ARG A 100 7.86 -3.59 -17.48
CA ARG A 100 7.32 -2.93 -18.67
C ARG A 100 6.14 -2.02 -18.35
N ILE A 101 5.61 -2.13 -17.14
CA ILE A 101 4.54 -1.28 -16.61
C ILE A 101 4.96 -0.84 -15.22
N ALA A 102 4.92 0.44 -14.93
CA ALA A 102 5.21 0.95 -13.61
C ALA A 102 4.18 1.98 -13.14
N PHE A 103 3.84 1.87 -11.86
CA PHE A 103 3.24 2.93 -11.07
C PHE A 103 4.31 3.46 -10.12
N SER A 104 4.67 4.72 -10.25
CA SER A 104 5.58 5.35 -9.27
C SER A 104 4.92 5.54 -7.91
N GLY A 105 3.61 5.52 -7.87
CA GLY A 105 2.86 5.92 -6.70
C GLY A 105 2.75 7.45 -6.60
N CYS A 106 2.57 7.94 -5.39
CA CYS A 106 2.68 9.36 -5.08
C CYS A 106 4.07 9.66 -4.48
N PRO A 107 4.67 10.82 -4.76
CA PRO A 107 6.01 11.15 -4.24
C PRO A 107 6.04 11.40 -2.73
N GLN A 108 4.87 11.63 -2.10
CA GLN A 108 4.69 11.82 -0.68
C GLN A 108 3.40 11.17 -0.21
N GLY A 109 3.47 10.25 0.75
CA GLY A 109 2.30 9.73 1.45
C GLY A 109 1.61 10.82 2.27
N ARG A 110 0.27 10.87 2.25
CA ARG A 110 -0.52 11.95 2.86
C ARG A 110 -1.32 11.50 4.08
N SER A 111 -1.39 10.20 4.32
CA SER A 111 -2.14 9.64 5.43
C SER A 111 -1.71 8.22 5.76
N VAL A 112 -2.25 7.68 6.86
CA VAL A 112 -1.98 6.33 7.35
C VAL A 112 -2.42 5.19 6.39
N VAL A 113 -3.15 5.49 5.34
CA VAL A 113 -3.47 4.51 4.29
C VAL A 113 -2.40 4.45 3.20
N GLU A 114 -1.51 5.44 3.17
CA GLU A 114 -0.38 5.53 2.24
C GLU A 114 0.92 5.34 3.05
N THR A 115 1.13 4.12 3.55
CA THR A 115 2.29 3.76 4.38
C THR A 115 3.50 3.34 3.55
N GLY A 116 4.68 3.40 4.16
CA GLY A 116 5.94 2.96 3.57
C GLY A 116 6.58 4.00 2.65
N PRO A 117 7.61 3.59 1.88
CA PRO A 117 8.38 4.50 1.05
C PRO A 117 7.56 5.05 -0.12
N HIS A 118 7.67 6.35 -0.33
CA HIS A 118 7.08 7.07 -1.45
C HIS A 118 8.15 7.80 -2.27
N GLY A 119 7.99 7.85 -3.58
CA GLY A 119 9.01 8.40 -4.47
C GLY A 119 8.64 8.28 -5.94
N VAL A 120 9.66 8.12 -6.77
CA VAL A 120 9.54 7.98 -8.22
C VAL A 120 10.41 6.83 -8.72
N TYR A 121 10.14 6.34 -9.93
CA TYR A 121 11.06 5.45 -10.63
C TYR A 121 11.91 6.24 -11.64
N GLN A 122 13.21 6.09 -11.56
CA GLN A 122 14.11 6.41 -12.64
C GLN A 122 14.13 5.23 -13.59
N VAL A 123 13.71 5.45 -14.84
CA VAL A 123 13.60 4.39 -15.85
C VAL A 123 14.65 4.57 -16.92
N THR A 124 15.38 3.51 -17.20
CA THR A 124 16.40 3.47 -18.26
C THR A 124 15.96 2.52 -19.37
N LEU A 125 15.86 3.07 -20.58
CA LEU A 125 15.59 2.34 -21.80
C LEU A 125 16.88 2.24 -22.62
N SER A 126 17.29 1.03 -22.99
CA SER A 126 18.47 0.76 -23.83
C SER A 126 18.12 -0.26 -24.89
N GLN A 127 18.53 -0.02 -26.14
CA GLN A 127 18.24 -0.94 -27.24
C GLN A 127 18.83 -2.32 -26.97
N GLY A 128 18.04 -3.36 -27.17
CA GLY A 128 18.46 -4.74 -26.97
C GLY A 128 18.64 -5.19 -25.51
N SER A 129 18.30 -4.33 -24.55
CA SER A 129 18.38 -4.64 -23.11
C SER A 129 17.00 -4.55 -22.46
N PRO A 130 16.75 -5.30 -21.39
CA PRO A 130 15.55 -5.12 -20.58
C PRO A 130 15.43 -3.70 -20.01
N VAL A 131 14.21 -3.24 -19.82
CA VAL A 131 13.93 -1.99 -19.12
C VAL A 131 14.43 -2.11 -17.67
N GLN A 132 15.11 -1.07 -17.20
CA GLN A 132 15.52 -0.94 -15.80
C GLN A 132 14.71 0.15 -15.13
N ALA A 133 14.30 -0.08 -13.88
CA ALA A 133 13.54 0.89 -13.11
C ALA A 133 14.03 0.87 -11.66
N ASP A 134 14.68 1.95 -11.26
CA ASP A 134 15.26 2.15 -9.94
C ASP A 134 14.35 3.06 -9.13
N PHE A 135 13.92 2.61 -7.95
CA PHE A 135 13.08 3.42 -7.08
C PHE A 135 13.91 4.46 -6.35
N LEU A 136 13.53 5.71 -6.48
CA LEU A 136 14.17 6.84 -5.80
C LEU A 136 13.20 7.35 -4.72
N PRO A 137 13.47 7.09 -3.42
CA PRO A 137 12.67 7.64 -2.33
C PRO A 137 12.77 9.17 -2.35
N MET A 138 11.62 9.85 -2.29
CA MET A 138 11.53 11.32 -2.32
C MET A 138 10.70 11.89 -1.18
N ALA A 139 9.94 11.04 -0.47
CA ALA A 139 9.12 11.47 0.64
C ALA A 139 9.98 12.09 1.75
N GLN A 140 9.51 13.19 2.30
CA GLN A 140 10.15 13.81 3.47
C GLN A 140 9.64 13.25 4.79
N VAL A 141 8.45 12.62 4.73
CA VAL A 141 7.77 12.01 5.87
C VAL A 141 7.23 10.65 5.45
N GLU A 142 7.48 9.63 6.23
CA GLU A 142 6.94 8.29 6.01
C GLU A 142 5.83 7.97 7.01
N TRP A 143 4.70 7.47 6.53
CA TRP A 143 3.61 6.99 7.35
C TRP A 143 3.79 5.51 7.69
N CYS A 144 3.58 5.17 8.96
CA CYS A 144 3.71 3.81 9.44
C CYS A 144 2.53 3.42 10.35
N ARG A 145 1.96 2.24 10.14
CA ARG A 145 1.08 1.59 11.10
C ARG A 145 1.94 0.69 11.99
N LEU A 146 1.97 1.00 13.28
CA LEU A 146 2.84 0.34 14.24
C LEU A 146 1.99 -0.47 15.23
N GLU A 147 2.03 -1.78 15.11
CA GLU A 147 1.40 -2.67 16.09
C GLU A 147 2.35 -2.90 17.27
N VAL A 148 1.86 -2.65 18.48
CA VAL A 148 2.63 -2.77 19.71
C VAL A 148 1.90 -3.69 20.68
N ASP A 149 2.48 -4.86 20.92
CA ASP A 149 1.97 -5.79 21.93
C ASP A 149 2.37 -5.32 23.33
N VAL A 150 1.38 -5.04 24.16
CA VAL A 150 1.51 -4.55 25.54
C VAL A 150 1.13 -5.59 26.59
N SER A 151 1.08 -6.88 26.24
CA SER A 151 0.71 -7.96 27.14
C SER A 151 1.61 -8.05 28.37
N GLU A 152 2.89 -7.71 28.20
CA GLU A 152 3.91 -7.78 29.26
C GLU A 152 4.19 -6.42 29.92
N CYS A 153 3.38 -5.41 29.66
CA CYS A 153 3.53 -4.09 30.26
C CYS A 153 2.71 -4.01 31.58
N PRO A 154 3.35 -3.94 32.75
CA PRO A 154 2.64 -3.83 34.03
C PRO A 154 2.11 -2.43 34.31
N THR A 155 2.73 -1.38 33.73
CA THR A 155 2.34 0.01 33.94
C THR A 155 2.17 0.78 32.63
N VAL A 156 1.52 1.95 32.69
CA VAL A 156 1.38 2.84 31.52
C VAL A 156 2.75 3.38 31.07
N ALA A 157 3.71 3.54 31.99
CA ALA A 157 5.07 3.93 31.64
C ALA A 157 5.77 2.86 30.78
N ASP A 158 5.57 1.56 31.12
CA ASP A 158 6.11 0.47 30.30
C ASP A 158 5.48 0.43 28.89
N VAL A 159 4.20 0.79 28.78
CA VAL A 159 3.53 0.95 27.47
C VAL A 159 4.20 2.06 26.67
N GLN A 160 4.49 3.20 27.29
CA GLN A 160 5.21 4.30 26.64
C GLN A 160 6.60 3.88 26.14
N GLU A 161 7.39 3.21 26.99
CA GLU A 161 8.71 2.72 26.61
C GLU A 161 8.64 1.70 25.48
N ARG A 162 7.63 0.83 25.47
CA ARG A 162 7.40 -0.15 24.42
C ARG A 162 7.05 0.52 23.09
N ILE A 163 6.20 1.55 23.09
CA ILE A 163 5.87 2.36 21.91
C ILE A 163 7.16 2.99 21.35
N VAL A 164 7.93 3.68 22.18
CA VAL A 164 9.16 4.36 21.76
C VAL A 164 10.16 3.37 21.17
N SER A 165 10.37 2.23 21.83
CA SER A 165 11.27 1.19 21.33
C SER A 165 10.84 0.65 19.96
N ALA A 166 9.53 0.45 19.77
CA ALA A 166 8.98 0.01 18.50
C ALA A 166 9.11 1.06 17.38
N GLN A 167 8.96 2.35 17.72
CA GLN A 167 9.21 3.45 16.77
C GLN A 167 10.67 3.49 16.30
N PHE A 168 11.63 3.33 17.20
CA PHE A 168 13.05 3.28 16.81
C PHE A 168 13.36 2.06 15.94
N ALA A 169 12.79 0.90 16.25
CA ALA A 169 12.94 -0.30 15.43
C ALA A 169 12.38 -0.10 14.01
N ALA A 170 11.18 0.47 13.90
CA ALA A 170 10.56 0.75 12.61
C ALA A 170 11.35 1.80 11.79
N ASN A 171 11.98 2.77 12.44
CA ASN A 171 12.77 3.79 11.75
C ASN A 171 14.10 3.25 11.19
N ALA A 172 14.60 2.14 11.68
CA ALA A 172 15.84 1.55 11.16
C ALA A 172 15.73 1.13 9.68
N ASP A 173 14.53 0.75 9.23
CA ASP A 173 14.25 0.33 7.87
C ASP A 173 13.57 1.44 7.01
N ALA A 174 13.34 2.62 7.59
CA ALA A 174 12.64 3.70 6.92
C ALA A 174 13.52 4.42 5.89
N CYS A 175 12.89 4.87 4.80
CA CYS A 175 13.56 5.69 3.78
C CYS A 175 13.67 7.17 4.16
N CYS A 176 12.99 7.61 5.21
CA CYS A 176 12.99 8.99 5.70
C CYS A 176 13.35 9.06 7.18
N GLN A 177 13.96 10.20 7.59
CA GLN A 177 14.25 10.45 9.01
C GLN A 177 13.03 10.86 9.83
N ARG A 178 11.98 11.37 9.16
CA ARG A 178 10.75 11.81 9.82
C ARG A 178 9.65 10.80 9.56
N MET A 179 9.04 10.31 10.64
CA MET A 179 7.95 9.35 10.55
C MET A 179 6.71 9.84 11.27
N VAL A 180 5.55 9.49 10.72
CA VAL A 180 4.25 9.63 11.37
C VAL A 180 3.68 8.24 11.63
N PHE A 181 3.40 7.95 12.89
CA PHE A 181 2.93 6.65 13.33
C PHE A 181 1.44 6.68 13.70
N ARG A 182 0.68 5.74 13.19
CA ARG A 182 -0.56 5.29 13.78
C ARG A 182 -0.23 4.07 14.64
N VAL A 183 -0.26 4.25 15.96
CA VAL A 183 0.02 3.17 16.92
C VAL A 183 -1.23 2.36 17.20
N ILE A 184 -1.11 1.04 17.17
CA ILE A 184 -2.18 0.10 17.49
C ILE A 184 -1.71 -0.77 18.66
N LEU A 185 -2.23 -0.51 19.85
CA LEU A 185 -1.91 -1.31 21.04
C LEU A 185 -2.68 -2.62 20.97
N THR A 186 -1.97 -3.72 21.03
CA THR A 186 -2.54 -5.07 20.96
C THR A 186 -2.18 -5.88 22.21
N GLY A 187 -2.77 -7.07 22.32
CA GLY A 187 -2.45 -8.03 23.37
C GLY A 187 -3.44 -8.07 24.52
N LYS A 188 -3.17 -8.98 25.46
CA LYS A 188 -3.98 -9.18 26.67
C LYS A 188 -3.27 -8.57 27.85
N THR A 189 -3.82 -7.50 28.42
CA THR A 189 -3.18 -6.77 29.51
C THR A 189 -4.15 -6.43 30.64
N SER A 190 -3.64 -6.44 31.86
CA SER A 190 -4.37 -5.95 33.03
C SER A 190 -4.66 -4.45 32.99
N LEU A 191 -3.95 -3.73 32.12
CA LEU A 191 -4.14 -2.29 31.89
C LEU A 191 -5.33 -1.98 30.96
N HIS A 192 -5.99 -2.98 30.35
CA HIS A 192 -7.04 -2.77 29.36
C HIS A 192 -8.07 -1.69 29.76
N SER A 193 -8.62 -1.78 30.97
CA SER A 193 -9.60 -0.81 31.46
C SER A 193 -9.02 0.56 31.83
N ARG A 194 -7.69 0.67 31.96
CA ARG A 194 -6.97 1.91 32.25
C ARG A 194 -6.48 2.62 30.99
N LEU A 195 -6.37 1.92 29.86
CA LEU A 195 -5.98 2.46 28.56
C LEU A 195 -7.23 3.06 27.87
N ASP A 196 -7.89 3.98 28.54
CA ASP A 196 -9.03 4.72 28.00
C ASP A 196 -8.56 5.84 27.03
N ALA A 197 -9.50 6.50 26.37
CA ALA A 197 -9.20 7.53 25.38
C ALA A 197 -8.35 8.68 25.94
N ARG A 198 -8.51 9.02 27.22
CA ARG A 198 -7.74 10.08 27.87
C ARG A 198 -6.28 9.65 28.07
N VAL A 199 -6.07 8.45 28.61
CA VAL A 199 -4.72 7.91 28.82
C VAL A 199 -3.99 7.71 27.49
N LEU A 200 -4.69 7.27 26.45
CA LEU A 200 -4.10 7.14 25.11
C LEU A 200 -3.68 8.50 24.54
N ASP A 201 -4.48 9.55 24.73
CA ASP A 201 -4.12 10.91 24.30
C ASP A 201 -2.95 11.49 25.12
N ASP A 202 -2.92 11.28 26.44
CA ASP A 202 -1.81 11.67 27.31
C ASP A 202 -0.49 10.98 26.88
N LEU A 203 -0.55 9.68 26.56
CA LEU A 203 0.60 8.92 26.01
C LEU A 203 1.07 9.50 24.67
N ARG A 204 0.15 9.77 23.75
CA ARG A 204 0.45 10.35 22.45
C ARG A 204 1.18 11.70 22.60
N GLN A 205 0.67 12.57 23.47
CA GLN A 205 1.28 13.88 23.72
C GLN A 205 2.65 13.73 24.35
N ALA A 206 2.81 12.90 25.38
CA ALA A 206 4.08 12.70 26.06
C ALA A 206 5.18 12.19 25.12
N VAL A 207 4.87 11.28 24.20
CA VAL A 207 5.83 10.78 23.21
C VAL A 207 6.15 11.86 22.17
N ASN A 208 5.14 12.57 21.65
CA ASN A 208 5.34 13.62 20.66
C ASN A 208 6.19 14.78 21.18
N ASP A 209 6.04 15.15 22.46
CA ASP A 209 6.82 16.21 23.10
C ASP A 209 8.29 15.79 23.31
N SER A 210 8.53 14.48 23.47
CA SER A 210 9.87 13.95 23.75
C SER A 210 10.69 13.65 22.48
N TYR A 211 10.04 13.36 21.35
CA TYR A 211 10.70 12.86 20.14
C TYR A 211 10.23 13.59 18.87
N PRO A 212 10.84 14.73 18.51
CA PRO A 212 10.36 15.59 17.40
C PRO A 212 10.49 14.99 16.01
N PHE A 213 11.23 13.88 15.85
CA PHE A 213 11.36 13.17 14.55
C PHE A 213 10.30 12.07 14.36
N PHE A 214 9.64 11.64 15.44
CA PHE A 214 8.62 10.63 15.47
C PHE A 214 7.32 11.26 15.95
N PHE A 215 6.36 11.36 15.08
CA PHE A 215 5.07 11.93 15.43
C PHE A 215 4.01 10.83 15.45
N ILE A 216 3.29 10.71 16.54
CA ILE A 216 2.12 9.83 16.64
C ILE A 216 0.89 10.66 16.29
N ASP A 217 0.21 10.31 15.20
CA ASP A 217 -1.05 10.96 14.82
C ASP A 217 -2.22 10.49 15.71
N ASP A 218 -2.23 9.19 16.06
CA ASP A 218 -3.26 8.61 16.92
C ASP A 218 -2.79 7.28 17.53
N ILE A 219 -3.38 6.89 18.68
CA ILE A 219 -3.18 5.59 19.33
C ILE A 219 -4.52 4.87 19.44
N TRP A 220 -4.61 3.68 18.84
CA TRP A 220 -5.79 2.84 18.91
C TRP A 220 -5.61 1.73 19.96
N GLY A 221 -6.53 1.67 20.93
CA GLY A 221 -6.57 0.62 21.96
C GLY A 221 -7.30 -0.62 21.44
N CYS A 222 -6.57 -1.59 20.92
CA CYS A 222 -7.07 -2.90 20.48
C CYS A 222 -6.68 -4.03 21.45
N THR A 223 -6.48 -3.71 22.72
CA THR A 223 -6.15 -4.66 23.78
C THR A 223 -7.37 -5.42 24.27
N SER A 224 -7.17 -6.45 25.08
CA SER A 224 -8.24 -7.17 25.76
C SER A 224 -7.83 -7.53 27.20
N VAL A 225 -8.82 -7.83 28.04
CA VAL A 225 -8.57 -8.30 29.40
C VAL A 225 -7.99 -9.71 29.36
N PRO A 226 -6.92 -10.01 30.10
CA PRO A 226 -6.47 -11.36 30.28
C PRO A 226 -7.51 -12.15 31.06
N PHE A 227 -7.95 -13.28 30.53
CA PHE A 227 -8.84 -14.18 31.26
C PHE A 227 -8.33 -15.61 31.19
N ASN A 228 -8.44 -16.30 32.32
CA ASN A 228 -8.11 -17.70 32.40
C ASN A 228 -9.36 -18.54 32.07
N LYS A 229 -9.41 -19.11 30.86
CA LYS A 229 -10.54 -19.95 30.43
C LYS A 229 -10.77 -21.15 31.34
N GLU A 230 -9.72 -21.75 31.85
CA GLU A 230 -9.82 -22.93 32.74
C GLU A 230 -10.42 -22.54 34.09
N ALA A 231 -9.99 -21.40 34.65
CA ALA A 231 -10.59 -20.89 35.88
C ALA A 231 -12.09 -20.61 35.71
N LEU A 232 -12.47 -19.93 34.61
CA LEU A 232 -13.87 -19.63 34.30
C LEU A 232 -14.74 -20.90 34.09
N ARG A 233 -14.14 -21.99 33.60
CA ARG A 233 -14.84 -23.29 33.47
C ARG A 233 -15.10 -23.95 34.81
N THR A 234 -14.23 -23.74 35.80
CA THR A 234 -14.34 -24.34 37.13
C THR A 234 -15.26 -23.56 38.08
N GLU A 235 -15.50 -22.27 37.83
CA GLU A 235 -16.35 -21.40 38.62
C GLU A 235 -17.86 -21.75 38.58
N GLY A 236 -18.27 -22.64 37.68
CA GLY A 236 -19.58 -23.33 37.72
C GLY A 236 -20.83 -22.47 37.45
N LEU A 237 -20.69 -21.23 37.00
CA LEU A 237 -21.75 -20.28 36.71
C LEU A 237 -21.90 -20.01 35.21
N PHE A 238 -22.65 -18.96 34.84
CA PHE A 238 -22.88 -18.54 33.47
C PHE A 238 -21.63 -18.56 32.59
N PRO A 239 -20.41 -18.14 33.02
CA PRO A 239 -19.21 -18.21 32.21
C PRO A 239 -18.86 -19.62 31.77
N ALA A 240 -18.99 -20.63 32.63
CA ALA A 240 -18.68 -22.02 32.27
C ALA A 240 -19.67 -22.57 31.25
N ALA A 241 -20.97 -22.29 31.39
CA ALA A 241 -22.01 -22.69 30.45
C ALA A 241 -21.82 -22.01 29.07
N TYR A 242 -21.48 -20.72 29.07
CA TYR A 242 -21.21 -19.96 27.86
C TYR A 242 -19.97 -20.49 27.08
N LEU A 243 -18.87 -20.76 27.80
CA LEU A 243 -17.67 -21.34 27.20
C LEU A 243 -17.91 -22.74 26.66
N GLY A 244 -18.71 -23.56 27.33
CA GLY A 244 -19.16 -24.88 26.88
C GLY A 244 -19.94 -24.78 25.56
N ALA A 245 -20.93 -23.90 25.51
CA ALA A 245 -21.72 -23.66 24.29
C ALA A 245 -20.88 -23.13 23.12
N LEU A 246 -19.90 -22.24 23.39
CA LEU A 246 -18.95 -21.76 22.38
C LEU A 246 -18.06 -22.87 21.82
N ASP A 247 -17.59 -23.77 22.68
CA ASP A 247 -16.75 -24.89 22.23
C ASP A 247 -17.56 -25.90 21.39
N GLU A 248 -18.82 -26.15 21.73
CA GLU A 248 -19.72 -26.96 20.92
C GLU A 248 -20.03 -26.32 19.57
N TYR A 249 -20.30 -25.02 19.56
CA TYR A 249 -20.52 -24.24 18.35
C TYR A 249 -19.28 -24.27 17.42
N ARG A 250 -18.08 -24.10 17.97
CA ARG A 250 -16.83 -24.19 17.19
C ARG A 250 -16.57 -25.58 16.64
N LYS A 251 -16.89 -26.63 17.38
CA LYS A 251 -16.83 -28.03 16.88
C LYS A 251 -17.81 -28.23 15.73
N GLY A 252 -19.00 -27.70 15.83
CA GLY A 252 -20.01 -27.72 14.76
C GLY A 252 -19.55 -26.98 13.51
N LEU A 253 -18.91 -25.82 13.65
CA LEU A 253 -18.34 -25.08 12.52
C LEU A 253 -17.15 -25.79 11.86
N SER A 254 -16.35 -26.54 12.62
CA SER A 254 -15.22 -27.31 12.09
C SER A 254 -15.68 -28.51 11.22
N LEU A 255 -16.92 -28.93 11.36
CA LEU A 255 -17.55 -29.99 10.55
C LEU A 255 -18.27 -29.44 9.30
N ILE A 256 -18.51 -28.14 9.23
CA ILE A 256 -19.02 -27.47 8.04
C ILE A 256 -17.81 -27.03 7.22
N HIS A 257 -17.36 -27.88 6.30
CA HIS A 257 -16.56 -27.42 5.18
C HIS A 257 -17.44 -26.45 4.39
N ILE A 258 -17.23 -25.15 4.61
CA ILE A 258 -17.71 -24.13 3.69
C ILE A 258 -16.85 -24.32 2.46
N SER A 259 -17.33 -25.11 1.51
CA SER A 259 -16.85 -25.05 0.14
C SER A 259 -17.03 -23.61 -0.30
N GLU A 260 -15.94 -22.94 -0.65
CA GLU A 260 -16.00 -21.61 -1.25
C GLU A 260 -17.02 -21.64 -2.38
N PRO A 261 -17.97 -20.70 -2.43
CA PRO A 261 -18.84 -20.59 -3.56
C PRO A 261 -17.98 -20.31 -4.79
N THR A 262 -17.93 -21.28 -5.70
CA THR A 262 -17.45 -21.07 -7.06
C THR A 262 -18.22 -19.89 -7.63
N ARG A 263 -17.57 -18.74 -7.73
CA ARG A 263 -18.13 -17.57 -8.40
C ARG A 263 -18.34 -17.91 -9.87
N PRO A 264 -19.52 -17.61 -10.43
CA PRO A 264 -19.78 -17.73 -11.85
C PRO A 264 -18.93 -16.75 -12.68
#